data_ae9c27c5f3f22bd0c8cc07e5c92b1833
#
_entry.id   ae9c27c5f3f22bd0c8cc07e5c92b1833
#
_cell.length_a   1.000
_cell.length_b   1.000
_cell.length_c   1.000
_cell.angle_alpha   90.00
_cell.angle_beta   90.00
_cell.angle_gamma   90.00
#
_symmetry.space_group_name_H-M   'P 1'
#
loop_
_entity.id
_entity.type
_entity.pdbx_description
1 polymer ?
#
loop_
_entity_poly.entity_id
_entity_poly.type
_entity_poly.pdbx_seq_one_letter_code
_entity_poly.pdbx_strand_id
1 'polypeptide(L)'
;MSKKPAKTAPRRVAKPAPKRPAPARKAAAAKRPRAAKAPAMDERIARALEAIAAGMAAASPKLDNADSLERADAFVWHPDGRLAPVQKVSRVDIGLLHGIDRMRDMLIENTERFATGLPANNALLWGARGMGKSSLVKAAHARVNAMKGVDGRLKLVEIHREDIESLPALMAQIRASKFYFIVFCDDLSFDGNDASYKSLKAVLEGGIEGRPDNVILYATSNRRHLLAREMVENERSTAINPGEAVEEKVSLSDRFGLWLGFHKCSQDEYLDMVRGYCSHFGIKLDADELQREALEWSTTRGSRSGRVAWQFTQELAGRMGVRLAGK
;
A
#
# COMPACT_ATOMS: atom_id res chain seq x y z
N MET A 1 5.14 -36.38 -65.02
CA MET A 1 6.13 -36.88 -65.96
C MET A 1 7.42 -37.00 -65.19
N SER A 2 7.80 -38.25 -64.87
CA SER A 2 8.86 -39.03 -65.55
C SER A 2 10.24 -38.50 -65.13
N LYS A 3 11.22 -39.20 -64.60
CA LYS A 3 11.59 -40.63 -64.54
C LYS A 3 12.73 -40.76 -63.50
N LYS A 4 12.73 -41.85 -62.74
CA LYS A 4 13.94 -42.54 -62.23
C LYS A 4 14.77 -43.11 -63.37
N PRO A 5 16.05 -43.45 -63.26
CA PRO A 5 16.50 -44.67 -62.60
C PRO A 5 17.85 -44.59 -61.85
N ALA A 6 18.20 -45.41 -60.97
CA ALA A 6 18.53 -46.83 -60.84
C ALA A 6 20.04 -47.09 -60.61
N LYS A 7 20.30 -47.81 -59.50
CA LYS A 7 21.26 -48.87 -59.16
C LYS A 7 22.69 -48.81 -59.65
N THR A 8 23.64 -49.02 -58.73
CA THR A 8 24.54 -50.21 -58.78
C THR A 8 25.34 -50.40 -57.47
N ALA A 9 25.29 -51.58 -56.88
CA ALA A 9 26.28 -52.19 -56.01
C ALA A 9 27.02 -53.21 -56.90
N PRO A 10 28.01 -53.97 -56.50
CA PRO A 10 28.80 -54.15 -55.27
C PRO A 10 30.32 -54.37 -55.50
N ARG A 11 31.14 -54.54 -54.46
CA ARG A 11 32.19 -55.57 -54.47
C ARG A 11 32.78 -55.87 -53.06
N ARG A 12 32.61 -57.11 -52.67
CA ARG A 12 33.29 -57.75 -51.53
C ARG A 12 34.78 -57.95 -51.88
N VAL A 13 35.69 -57.73 -50.94
CA VAL A 13 36.99 -58.36 -50.89
C VAL A 13 37.29 -58.85 -49.48
N ALA A 14 37.91 -60.00 -49.40
CA ALA A 14 37.97 -60.96 -48.33
C ALA A 14 38.96 -60.58 -47.18
N LYS A 15 38.70 -61.18 -46.03
CA LYS A 15 39.52 -61.19 -44.80
C LYS A 15 40.86 -61.94 -44.99
N PRO A 16 41.86 -61.63 -44.20
CA PRO A 16 42.78 -62.62 -43.66
C PRO A 16 42.63 -62.82 -42.12
N ALA A 17 42.98 -64.04 -41.72
CA ALA A 17 42.76 -64.63 -40.42
C ALA A 17 43.70 -64.17 -39.28
N PRO A 18 43.42 -64.51 -38.02
CA PRO A 18 43.99 -63.88 -36.88
C PRO A 18 45.31 -64.53 -36.37
N LYS A 19 46.23 -63.72 -35.90
CA LYS A 19 47.41 -64.15 -35.10
C LYS A 19 47.05 -64.21 -33.62
N ARG A 20 47.43 -65.34 -32.97
CA ARG A 20 47.28 -65.56 -31.48
C ARG A 20 48.16 -64.59 -30.72
N PRO A 21 47.71 -64.08 -29.60
CA PRO A 21 48.52 -63.28 -28.68
C PRO A 21 49.21 -64.13 -27.60
N ALA A 22 50.38 -63.63 -27.17
CA ALA A 22 51.19 -64.17 -26.11
C ALA A 22 50.62 -63.87 -24.70
N PRO A 23 51.04 -64.55 -23.63
CA PRO A 23 50.37 -64.50 -22.33
C PRO A 23 50.65 -63.21 -21.55
N ALA A 24 49.59 -62.70 -20.96
CA ALA A 24 49.57 -61.43 -20.22
C ALA A 24 50.20 -61.57 -18.83
N ARG A 25 51.08 -60.60 -18.53
CA ARG A 25 51.59 -60.32 -17.14
C ARG A 25 50.43 -59.92 -16.25
N LYS A 26 50.34 -60.53 -15.04
CA LYS A 26 49.42 -60.14 -13.98
C LYS A 26 49.69 -58.70 -13.56
N ALA A 27 48.77 -57.80 -13.84
CA ALA A 27 48.76 -56.46 -13.26
C ALA A 27 48.05 -56.49 -11.89
N ALA A 28 48.67 -55.85 -10.93
CA ALA A 28 48.18 -55.73 -9.56
C ALA A 28 46.80 -55.03 -9.55
N ALA A 29 45.86 -55.65 -8.80
CA ALA A 29 44.52 -55.12 -8.62
C ALA A 29 44.56 -53.78 -7.81
N ALA A 30 44.31 -52.68 -8.51
CA ALA A 30 44.04 -51.40 -7.88
C ALA A 30 42.69 -51.48 -7.14
N LYS A 31 42.73 -51.27 -5.83
CA LYS A 31 41.52 -51.19 -4.98
C LYS A 31 40.61 -50.07 -5.55
N ARG A 32 39.44 -50.41 -6.09
CA ARG A 32 38.39 -49.45 -6.41
C ARG A 32 37.97 -48.69 -5.16
N PRO A 33 37.84 -47.37 -5.20
CA PRO A 33 37.29 -46.64 -4.03
C PRO A 33 35.87 -47.15 -3.74
N ARG A 34 35.68 -47.47 -2.46
CA ARG A 34 34.38 -47.94 -1.91
C ARG A 34 33.36 -46.82 -2.18
N ALA A 35 32.35 -47.09 -3.01
CA ALA A 35 31.26 -46.12 -3.22
C ALA A 35 30.66 -45.73 -1.86
N ALA A 36 30.60 -44.44 -1.62
CA ALA A 36 29.95 -43.89 -0.45
C ALA A 36 28.50 -44.40 -0.42
N LYS A 37 28.09 -45.00 0.69
CA LYS A 37 26.73 -45.49 0.90
C LYS A 37 25.79 -44.30 0.71
N ALA A 38 24.81 -44.39 -0.20
CA ALA A 38 23.80 -43.34 -0.36
C ALA A 38 23.11 -43.12 1.04
N PRO A 39 22.87 -41.86 1.41
CA PRO A 39 22.23 -41.57 2.67
C PRO A 39 20.87 -42.25 2.76
N ALA A 40 20.50 -42.71 3.97
CA ALA A 40 19.22 -43.33 4.22
C ALA A 40 18.06 -42.43 3.80
N MET A 41 16.91 -43.02 3.45
CA MET A 41 15.76 -42.24 2.95
C MET A 41 15.38 -41.10 3.92
N ASP A 42 15.46 -41.40 5.24
CA ASP A 42 15.15 -40.44 6.32
C ASP A 42 16.12 -39.23 6.31
N GLU A 43 17.43 -39.46 6.08
CA GLU A 43 18.40 -38.36 5.93
C GLU A 43 18.17 -37.51 4.67
N ARG A 44 17.67 -38.10 3.60
CA ARG A 44 17.32 -37.36 2.38
C ARG A 44 16.10 -36.50 2.58
N ILE A 45 15.09 -37.03 3.30
CA ILE A 45 13.88 -36.29 3.67
C ILE A 45 14.24 -35.14 4.62
N ALA A 46 15.03 -35.41 5.65
CA ALA A 46 15.48 -34.37 6.58
C ALA A 46 16.22 -33.22 5.87
N ARG A 47 17.18 -33.54 4.99
CA ARG A 47 17.89 -32.53 4.19
C ARG A 47 16.98 -31.77 3.23
N ALA A 48 15.97 -32.42 2.65
CA ALA A 48 15.00 -31.74 1.81
C ALA A 48 14.11 -30.79 2.60
N LEU A 49 13.67 -31.20 3.80
CA LEU A 49 12.90 -30.35 4.73
C LEU A 49 13.73 -29.18 5.23
N GLU A 50 15.01 -29.39 5.58
CA GLU A 50 15.93 -28.32 5.96
C GLU A 50 16.17 -27.35 4.80
N ALA A 51 16.33 -27.84 3.58
CA ALA A 51 16.49 -27.00 2.40
C ALA A 51 15.22 -26.19 2.08
N ILE A 52 14.04 -26.80 2.25
CA ILE A 52 12.75 -26.10 2.12
C ILE A 52 12.60 -25.05 3.23
N ALA A 53 12.91 -25.39 4.48
CA ALA A 53 12.86 -24.45 5.61
C ALA A 53 13.87 -23.29 5.43
N ALA A 54 15.07 -23.59 4.97
CA ALA A 54 16.07 -22.56 4.63
C ALA A 54 15.63 -21.72 3.43
N GLY A 55 15.02 -22.32 2.40
CA GLY A 55 14.43 -21.63 1.26
C GLY A 55 13.26 -20.74 1.66
N MET A 56 12.39 -21.19 2.55
CA MET A 56 11.30 -20.39 3.12
C MET A 56 11.82 -19.28 4.03
N ALA A 57 12.86 -19.52 4.83
CA ALA A 57 13.50 -18.50 5.65
C ALA A 57 14.27 -17.46 4.81
N ALA A 58 14.82 -17.85 3.67
CA ALA A 58 15.48 -16.94 2.70
C ALA A 58 14.48 -16.21 1.80
N ALA A 59 13.30 -16.82 1.54
CA ALA A 59 12.19 -16.21 0.82
C ALA A 59 11.31 -15.33 1.73
N SER A 60 11.37 -15.51 3.06
CA SER A 60 10.89 -14.49 4.00
C SER A 60 11.89 -13.35 3.95
N PRO A 61 11.56 -12.19 3.39
CA PRO A 61 12.44 -11.05 3.48
C PRO A 61 12.64 -10.75 4.96
N LYS A 62 13.80 -11.17 5.52
CA LYS A 62 14.31 -10.51 6.71
C LYS A 62 14.51 -9.08 6.27
N LEU A 63 13.48 -8.28 6.50
CA LEU A 63 13.65 -6.85 6.39
C LEU A 63 14.78 -6.47 7.33
N ASP A 64 15.83 -5.92 6.76
CA ASP A 64 16.66 -4.94 7.43
C ASP A 64 15.79 -3.68 7.65
N ASN A 65 14.69 -3.87 8.39
CA ASN A 65 13.67 -2.84 8.64
C ASN A 65 14.24 -1.68 9.44
N ALA A 66 15.23 -1.92 10.28
CA ALA A 66 15.85 -0.86 11.06
C ALA A 66 16.52 0.18 10.14
N ASP A 67 17.33 -0.26 9.19
CA ASP A 67 18.04 0.63 8.25
C ASP A 67 17.07 1.32 7.27
N SER A 68 16.01 0.64 6.82
CA SER A 68 15.04 1.23 5.91
C SER A 68 14.17 2.27 6.59
N LEU A 69 13.79 2.07 7.86
CA LEU A 69 13.02 3.03 8.67
C LEU A 69 13.82 4.31 8.97
N GLU A 70 15.15 4.24 8.98
CA GLU A 70 15.99 5.45 9.12
C GLU A 70 16.13 6.24 7.82
N ARG A 71 16.02 5.57 6.66
CA ARG A 71 16.24 6.18 5.33
C ARG A 71 14.98 6.72 4.66
N ALA A 72 13.79 6.31 5.09
CA ALA A 72 12.53 6.75 4.50
C ALA A 72 11.52 7.19 5.57
N ASP A 73 10.65 8.12 5.19
CA ASP A 73 9.59 8.64 6.05
C ASP A 73 8.23 8.04 5.73
N ALA A 74 8.11 7.33 4.62
CA ALA A 74 6.88 6.69 4.20
C ALA A 74 7.12 5.32 3.58
N PHE A 75 6.15 4.43 3.75
CA PHE A 75 6.20 3.04 3.34
C PHE A 75 4.83 2.59 2.82
N VAL A 76 4.85 1.56 1.96
CA VAL A 76 3.66 0.78 1.61
C VAL A 76 3.81 -0.60 2.25
N TRP A 77 2.79 -1.03 2.96
CA TRP A 77 2.69 -2.36 3.52
C TRP A 77 2.19 -3.36 2.49
N HIS A 78 2.78 -4.54 2.48
CA HIS A 78 2.37 -5.68 1.66
C HIS A 78 2.02 -6.89 2.56
N PRO A 79 1.03 -7.73 2.18
CA PRO A 79 0.59 -8.88 2.97
C PRO A 79 1.67 -9.93 3.23
N ASP A 80 2.72 -9.95 2.42
CA ASP A 80 3.91 -10.79 2.59
C ASP A 80 4.81 -10.36 3.76
N GLY A 81 4.44 -9.31 4.51
CA GLY A 81 5.19 -8.77 5.64
C GLY A 81 6.22 -7.69 5.28
N ARG A 82 6.26 -7.25 4.03
CA ARG A 82 7.23 -6.28 3.53
C ARG A 82 6.73 -4.85 3.69
N LEU A 83 7.56 -3.98 4.29
CA LEU A 83 7.43 -2.52 4.26
C LEU A 83 8.29 -1.95 3.11
N ALA A 84 7.66 -1.58 2.01
CA ALA A 84 8.33 -1.01 0.86
C ALA A 84 8.54 0.50 1.04
N PRO A 85 9.79 1.02 1.06
CA PRO A 85 10.03 2.44 1.25
C PRO A 85 9.58 3.26 0.05
N VAL A 86 8.93 4.40 0.31
CA VAL A 86 8.49 5.36 -0.71
C VAL A 86 9.51 6.47 -0.83
N GLN A 87 10.21 6.55 -1.95
CA GLN A 87 11.27 7.53 -2.20
C GLN A 87 10.74 8.96 -2.20
N LYS A 88 9.57 9.19 -2.78
CA LYS A 88 8.93 10.49 -2.85
C LYS A 88 7.43 10.35 -2.63
N VAL A 89 6.95 10.88 -1.52
CA VAL A 89 5.51 10.90 -1.23
C VAL A 89 4.81 11.91 -2.14
N SER A 90 3.80 11.46 -2.88
CA SER A 90 2.92 12.37 -3.64
C SER A 90 2.03 13.14 -2.66
N ARG A 91 2.37 14.39 -2.39
CA ARG A 91 1.66 15.25 -1.44
C ARG A 91 1.45 16.65 -2.00
N VAL A 92 0.39 17.29 -1.58
CA VAL A 92 0.10 18.70 -1.82
C VAL A 92 0.62 19.50 -0.63
N ASP A 93 1.14 20.70 -0.88
CA ASP A 93 1.48 21.62 0.21
C ASP A 93 0.24 21.91 1.06
N ILE A 94 0.41 21.93 2.38
CA ILE A 94 -0.69 22.10 3.32
C ILE A 94 -1.41 23.45 3.14
N GLY A 95 -0.69 24.48 2.72
CA GLY A 95 -1.22 25.81 2.42
C GLY A 95 -2.12 25.84 1.17
N LEU A 96 -2.08 24.81 0.32
CA LEU A 96 -2.95 24.69 -0.85
C LEU A 96 -4.26 23.91 -0.57
N LEU A 97 -4.47 23.47 0.65
CA LEU A 97 -5.68 22.76 1.08
C LEU A 97 -6.70 23.78 1.60
N HIS A 98 -7.40 24.44 0.69
CA HIS A 98 -8.42 25.45 1.01
C HIS A 98 -9.78 24.85 1.35
N GLY A 99 -10.57 25.57 2.17
CA GLY A 99 -11.93 25.19 2.53
C GLY A 99 -12.05 24.05 3.55
N ILE A 100 -10.93 23.63 4.14
CA ILE A 100 -10.88 22.55 5.13
C ILE A 100 -10.07 22.92 6.38
N ASP A 101 -9.97 24.22 6.69
CA ASP A 101 -9.09 24.76 7.73
C ASP A 101 -9.32 24.09 9.08
N ARG A 102 -10.57 24.00 9.52
CA ARG A 102 -10.92 23.35 10.80
C ARG A 102 -10.46 21.90 10.87
N MET A 103 -10.74 21.11 9.81
CA MET A 103 -10.33 19.70 9.74
C MET A 103 -8.83 19.56 9.68
N ARG A 104 -8.17 20.46 8.95
CA ARG A 104 -6.71 20.55 8.88
C ARG A 104 -6.09 20.77 10.25
N ASP A 105 -6.55 21.80 10.96
CA ASP A 105 -5.96 22.18 12.25
C ASP A 105 -6.20 21.08 13.31
N MET A 106 -7.39 20.47 13.34
CA MET A 106 -7.70 19.35 14.22
C MET A 106 -6.83 18.11 13.94
N LEU A 107 -6.60 17.77 12.66
CA LEU A 107 -5.75 16.62 12.33
C LEU A 107 -4.29 16.88 12.64
N ILE A 108 -3.78 18.10 12.36
CA ILE A 108 -2.41 18.49 12.70
C ILE A 108 -2.21 18.39 14.21
N GLU A 109 -3.06 19.01 15.00
CA GLU A 109 -2.96 19.00 16.47
C GLU A 109 -2.99 17.57 17.03
N ASN A 110 -3.87 16.70 16.52
CA ASN A 110 -3.92 15.29 16.92
C ASN A 110 -2.63 14.56 16.55
N THR A 111 -2.07 14.86 15.38
CA THR A 111 -0.82 14.26 14.90
C THR A 111 0.40 14.75 15.68
N GLU A 112 0.44 16.03 16.05
CA GLU A 112 1.49 16.64 16.88
C GLU A 112 1.52 16.01 18.28
N ARG A 113 0.35 15.86 18.92
CA ARG A 113 0.24 15.17 20.21
C ARG A 113 0.78 13.75 20.13
N PHE A 114 0.36 13.01 19.12
CA PHE A 114 0.85 11.63 18.90
C PHE A 114 2.36 11.58 18.71
N ALA A 115 2.92 12.41 17.84
CA ALA A 115 4.35 12.40 17.51
C ALA A 115 5.24 12.80 18.70
N THR A 116 4.67 13.50 19.69
CA THR A 116 5.34 13.91 20.94
C THR A 116 5.07 12.96 22.11
N GLY A 117 4.39 11.83 21.87
CA GLY A 117 4.09 10.81 22.89
C GLY A 117 2.92 11.15 23.78
N LEU A 118 2.09 12.13 23.41
CA LEU A 118 0.88 12.48 24.12
C LEU A 118 -0.32 11.68 23.60
N PRO A 119 -1.40 11.52 24.40
CA PRO A 119 -2.61 10.84 23.98
C PRO A 119 -3.22 11.44 22.71
N ALA A 120 -3.52 10.57 21.76
CA ALA A 120 -4.14 10.94 20.49
C ALA A 120 -5.11 9.85 19.98
N ASN A 121 -6.06 10.26 19.16
CA ASN A 121 -7.12 9.39 18.65
C ASN A 121 -6.85 8.92 17.23
N ASN A 122 -7.28 7.69 16.92
CA ASN A 122 -7.45 7.27 15.54
C ASN A 122 -8.41 8.23 14.82
N ALA A 123 -8.17 8.53 13.55
CA ALA A 123 -8.98 9.50 12.80
C ALA A 123 -9.66 8.87 11.59
N LEU A 124 -10.95 9.19 11.43
CA LEU A 124 -11.73 8.89 10.23
C LEU A 124 -12.07 10.20 9.51
N LEU A 125 -11.51 10.36 8.31
CA LEU A 125 -11.81 11.48 7.42
C LEU A 125 -12.87 11.02 6.42
N TRP A 126 -14.10 11.49 6.56
CA TRP A 126 -15.22 11.01 5.74
C TRP A 126 -15.87 12.13 4.92
N GLY A 127 -16.55 11.78 3.84
CA GLY A 127 -17.37 12.72 3.08
C GLY A 127 -16.99 12.85 1.60
N ALA A 128 -17.28 14.00 1.01
CA ALA A 128 -17.26 14.22 -0.43
C ALA A 128 -15.92 13.85 -1.09
N ARG A 129 -16.01 13.23 -2.27
CA ARG A 129 -14.84 12.86 -3.08
C ARG A 129 -14.10 14.09 -3.57
N GLY A 130 -12.77 13.98 -3.64
CA GLY A 130 -11.92 15.05 -4.19
C GLY A 130 -11.74 16.27 -3.28
N MET A 131 -12.19 16.22 -2.02
CA MET A 131 -12.08 17.31 -1.04
C MET A 131 -10.78 17.30 -0.22
N GLY A 132 -9.76 16.58 -0.65
CA GLY A 132 -8.44 16.65 -0.03
C GLY A 132 -8.22 15.74 1.18
N LYS A 133 -9.11 14.77 1.52
CA LYS A 133 -8.97 13.86 2.67
C LYS A 133 -7.60 13.18 2.73
N SER A 134 -7.25 12.41 1.71
CA SER A 134 -5.96 11.70 1.63
C SER A 134 -4.77 12.66 1.51
N SER A 135 -4.95 13.80 0.84
CA SER A 135 -3.94 14.85 0.75
C SER A 135 -3.65 15.47 2.11
N LEU A 136 -4.69 15.65 2.94
CA LEU A 136 -4.53 16.20 4.29
C LEU A 136 -3.72 15.27 5.19
N VAL A 137 -3.95 13.96 5.16
CA VAL A 137 -3.17 12.98 5.94
C VAL A 137 -1.68 13.07 5.57
N LYS A 138 -1.38 13.05 4.26
CA LYS A 138 0.00 13.12 3.75
C LYS A 138 0.67 14.46 4.08
N ALA A 139 -0.07 15.57 4.01
CA ALA A 139 0.43 16.91 4.34
C ALA A 139 0.64 17.10 5.86
N ALA A 140 -0.28 16.61 6.69
CA ALA A 140 -0.15 16.64 8.14
C ALA A 140 1.06 15.83 8.61
N HIS A 141 1.24 14.60 8.08
CA HIS A 141 2.44 13.81 8.34
C HIS A 141 3.72 14.60 8.03
N ALA A 142 3.83 15.17 6.83
CA ALA A 142 5.03 15.88 6.42
C ALA A 142 5.33 17.11 7.28
N ARG A 143 4.28 17.88 7.63
CA ARG A 143 4.40 19.05 8.48
C ARG A 143 4.88 18.68 9.88
N VAL A 144 4.26 17.67 10.49
CA VAL A 144 4.59 17.26 11.86
C VAL A 144 5.95 16.56 11.90
N ASN A 145 6.27 15.74 10.90
CA ASN A 145 7.56 15.05 10.83
C ASN A 145 8.76 16.00 10.71
N ALA A 146 8.55 17.20 10.16
CA ALA A 146 9.57 18.25 10.06
C ALA A 146 9.67 19.14 11.30
N MET A 147 8.83 18.92 12.33
CA MET A 147 8.86 19.73 13.55
C MET A 147 10.08 19.41 14.40
N LYS A 148 10.65 20.43 15.02
CA LYS A 148 11.71 20.29 16.01
C LYS A 148 11.24 19.39 17.17
N GLY A 149 12.00 18.36 17.49
CA GLY A 149 11.67 17.37 18.52
C GLY A 149 10.98 16.12 18.00
N VAL A 150 10.43 16.15 16.78
CA VAL A 150 9.96 14.96 16.04
C VAL A 150 11.07 14.45 15.12
N ASP A 151 11.69 15.36 14.33
CA ASP A 151 12.95 15.15 13.60
C ASP A 151 12.98 13.83 12.79
N GLY A 152 11.95 13.55 12.00
CA GLY A 152 11.89 12.37 11.14
C GLY A 152 11.48 11.06 11.84
N ARG A 153 11.08 11.11 13.12
CA ARG A 153 10.66 9.90 13.87
C ARG A 153 9.22 9.45 13.58
N LEU A 154 8.42 10.28 12.93
CA LEU A 154 7.06 9.94 12.54
C LEU A 154 7.06 9.30 11.14
N LYS A 155 6.65 8.06 11.02
CA LYS A 155 6.59 7.30 9.76
C LYS A 155 5.15 7.16 9.29
N LEU A 156 4.94 7.26 7.96
CA LEU A 156 3.65 7.03 7.32
C LEU A 156 3.66 5.65 6.66
N VAL A 157 2.76 4.77 7.05
CA VAL A 157 2.62 3.44 6.44
C VAL A 157 1.26 3.35 5.78
N GLU A 158 1.24 3.28 4.45
CA GLU A 158 0.01 3.06 3.69
C GLU A 158 -0.28 1.56 3.64
N ILE A 159 -1.50 1.17 4.02
CA ILE A 159 -2.04 -0.16 3.86
C ILE A 159 -3.24 -0.10 2.91
N HIS A 160 -3.24 -0.96 1.90
CA HIS A 160 -4.36 -1.03 0.97
C HIS A 160 -5.56 -1.68 1.65
N ARG A 161 -6.76 -1.31 1.24
CA ARG A 161 -8.02 -1.85 1.79
C ARG A 161 -8.06 -3.38 1.71
N GLU A 162 -7.59 -3.94 0.59
CA GLU A 162 -7.55 -5.36 0.32
C GLU A 162 -6.62 -6.12 1.29
N ASP A 163 -5.66 -5.43 1.87
CA ASP A 163 -4.61 -5.99 2.74
C ASP A 163 -4.92 -5.84 4.23
N ILE A 164 -6.07 -5.27 4.60
CA ILE A 164 -6.46 -4.99 6.00
C ILE A 164 -6.47 -6.25 6.88
N GLU A 165 -6.71 -7.43 6.33
CA GLU A 165 -6.62 -8.68 7.07
C GLU A 165 -5.23 -8.93 7.64
N SER A 166 -4.18 -8.39 7.02
CA SER A 166 -2.79 -8.48 7.47
C SER A 166 -2.40 -7.39 8.49
N LEU A 167 -3.30 -6.46 8.82
CA LEU A 167 -3.05 -5.36 9.76
C LEU A 167 -2.51 -5.82 11.12
N PRO A 168 -2.98 -6.94 11.75
CA PRO A 168 -2.38 -7.44 12.98
C PRO A 168 -0.90 -7.80 12.84
N ALA A 169 -0.48 -8.35 11.70
CA ALA A 169 0.91 -8.68 11.43
C ALA A 169 1.78 -7.41 11.31
N LEU A 170 1.28 -6.37 10.63
CA LEU A 170 1.92 -5.06 10.61
C LEU A 170 2.10 -4.51 12.03
N MET A 171 1.04 -4.52 12.86
CA MET A 171 1.09 -4.03 14.23
C MET A 171 2.14 -4.75 15.08
N ALA A 172 2.22 -6.08 14.99
CA ALA A 172 3.22 -6.87 15.68
C ALA A 172 4.65 -6.50 15.26
N GLN A 173 4.86 -6.25 13.96
CA GLN A 173 6.17 -5.92 13.41
C GLN A 173 6.69 -4.56 13.85
N ILE A 174 5.82 -3.54 13.95
CA ILE A 174 6.23 -2.16 14.26
C ILE A 174 6.15 -1.82 15.76
N ARG A 175 5.52 -2.68 16.58
CA ARG A 175 5.31 -2.48 18.03
C ARG A 175 6.60 -2.15 18.79
N ALA A 176 7.67 -2.88 18.53
CA ALA A 176 8.95 -2.73 19.23
C ALA A 176 9.86 -1.62 18.64
N SER A 177 9.38 -0.88 17.64
CA SER A 177 10.16 0.16 16.99
C SER A 177 10.26 1.43 17.85
N LYS A 178 11.40 2.13 17.74
CA LYS A 178 11.59 3.46 18.35
C LYS A 178 10.84 4.59 17.60
N PHE A 179 10.29 4.30 16.42
CA PHE A 179 9.56 5.26 15.59
C PHE A 179 8.07 5.26 15.94
N TYR A 180 7.41 6.38 15.66
CA TYR A 180 5.96 6.54 15.68
C TYR A 180 5.41 6.28 14.28
N PHE A 181 4.24 5.65 14.18
CA PHE A 181 3.66 5.25 12.91
C PHE A 181 2.22 5.75 12.76
N ILE A 182 1.98 6.48 11.69
CA ILE A 182 0.63 6.67 11.17
C ILE A 182 0.37 5.53 10.18
N VAL A 183 -0.48 4.58 10.54
CA VAL A 183 -0.98 3.58 9.58
C VAL A 183 -2.17 4.21 8.87
N PHE A 184 -2.05 4.34 7.56
CA PHE A 184 -3.01 5.05 6.73
C PHE A 184 -3.71 4.11 5.75
N CYS A 185 -5.05 4.06 5.80
CA CYS A 185 -5.87 3.34 4.83
C CYS A 185 -6.73 4.32 4.04
N ASP A 186 -6.47 4.42 2.73
CA ASP A 186 -7.23 5.29 1.83
C ASP A 186 -8.49 4.59 1.30
N ASP A 187 -9.57 5.34 1.13
CA ASP A 187 -10.89 4.91 0.60
C ASP A 187 -11.47 3.68 1.29
N LEU A 188 -11.40 3.65 2.62
CA LEU A 188 -11.89 2.56 3.45
C LEU A 188 -13.42 2.45 3.34
N SER A 189 -13.89 1.29 2.92
CA SER A 189 -15.30 0.94 2.89
C SER A 189 -15.44 -0.58 2.90
N PHE A 190 -16.45 -1.12 3.55
CA PHE A 190 -16.71 -2.55 3.62
C PHE A 190 -18.05 -2.88 2.97
N ASP A 191 -18.05 -3.99 2.25
CA ASP A 191 -19.27 -4.61 1.76
C ASP A 191 -19.70 -5.69 2.76
N GLY A 192 -20.94 -6.18 2.68
CA GLY A 192 -21.57 -6.94 3.75
C GLY A 192 -20.95 -8.26 4.15
N ASN A 193 -20.28 -8.90 3.23
CA ASN A 193 -19.63 -10.19 3.48
C ASN A 193 -18.10 -10.04 3.64
N ASP A 194 -17.62 -8.81 3.73
CA ASP A 194 -16.19 -8.54 3.84
C ASP A 194 -15.71 -8.88 5.27
N ALA A 195 -14.94 -9.95 5.41
CA ALA A 195 -14.40 -10.40 6.70
C ALA A 195 -13.30 -9.46 7.23
N SER A 196 -12.73 -8.62 6.38
CA SER A 196 -11.62 -7.72 6.72
C SER A 196 -12.00 -6.66 7.76
N TYR A 197 -13.31 -6.31 7.88
CA TYR A 197 -13.75 -5.41 8.95
C TYR A 197 -13.47 -5.96 10.35
N LYS A 198 -13.46 -7.29 10.54
CA LYS A 198 -13.16 -7.93 11.83
C LYS A 198 -11.73 -7.70 12.26
N SER A 199 -10.78 -7.76 11.34
CA SER A 199 -9.37 -7.46 11.60
C SER A 199 -9.19 -6.01 12.00
N LEU A 200 -9.84 -5.09 11.30
CA LEU A 200 -9.82 -3.67 11.68
C LEU A 200 -10.45 -3.44 13.06
N LYS A 201 -11.62 -4.06 13.33
CA LYS A 201 -12.29 -4.00 14.63
C LYS A 201 -11.37 -4.45 15.75
N ALA A 202 -10.74 -5.62 15.58
CA ALA A 202 -9.80 -6.17 16.58
C ALA A 202 -8.64 -5.23 16.88
N VAL A 203 -8.07 -4.58 15.85
CA VAL A 203 -6.98 -3.62 16.03
C VAL A 203 -7.45 -2.33 16.69
N LEU A 204 -8.63 -1.81 16.34
CA LEU A 204 -9.19 -0.60 16.96
C LEU A 204 -9.60 -0.81 18.41
N GLU A 205 -10.09 -2.00 18.78
CA GLU A 205 -10.43 -2.40 20.14
C GLU A 205 -9.19 -2.74 20.98
N GLY A 206 -8.11 -3.15 20.30
CA GLY A 206 -6.84 -3.44 20.95
C GLY A 206 -6.70 -4.81 21.57
N GLY A 207 -7.78 -5.59 21.72
CA GLY A 207 -7.75 -6.91 22.37
C GLY A 207 -7.02 -6.90 23.73
N ILE A 208 -6.46 -8.05 24.14
CA ILE A 208 -5.69 -8.15 25.39
C ILE A 208 -4.33 -7.43 25.30
N GLU A 209 -3.71 -7.41 24.12
CA GLU A 209 -2.40 -6.78 23.91
C GLU A 209 -2.47 -5.25 23.76
N GLY A 210 -3.64 -4.71 23.54
CA GLY A 210 -3.82 -3.29 23.24
C GLY A 210 -3.25 -2.88 21.87
N ARG A 211 -3.65 -1.70 21.42
CA ARG A 211 -2.98 -1.03 20.31
C ARG A 211 -1.56 -0.65 20.74
N PRO A 212 -0.53 -0.79 19.89
CA PRO A 212 0.80 -0.28 20.21
C PRO A 212 0.75 1.23 20.47
N ASP A 213 1.42 1.71 21.53
CA ASP A 213 1.44 3.14 21.89
C ASP A 213 2.09 4.00 20.82
N ASN A 214 2.98 3.42 20.03
CA ASN A 214 3.67 4.07 18.92
C ASN A 214 2.93 4.00 17.58
N VAL A 215 1.63 3.61 17.57
CA VAL A 215 0.84 3.47 16.34
C VAL A 215 -0.48 4.21 16.46
N ILE A 216 -0.83 5.00 15.44
CA ILE A 216 -2.14 5.62 15.25
C ILE A 216 -2.71 5.25 13.88
N LEU A 217 -4.01 5.00 13.79
CA LEU A 217 -4.67 4.65 12.54
C LEU A 217 -5.45 5.83 11.98
N TYR A 218 -5.15 6.21 10.74
CA TYR A 218 -5.92 7.18 9.98
C TYR A 218 -6.58 6.50 8.78
N ALA A 219 -7.86 6.74 8.58
CA ALA A 219 -8.60 6.22 7.45
C ALA A 219 -9.35 7.31 6.72
N THR A 220 -9.48 7.20 5.40
CA THR A 220 -10.42 8.03 4.65
C THR A 220 -11.59 7.20 4.16
N SER A 221 -12.75 7.81 4.01
CA SER A 221 -13.93 7.18 3.42
C SER A 221 -14.76 8.18 2.65
N ASN A 222 -15.41 7.71 1.59
CA ASN A 222 -16.41 8.51 0.88
C ASN A 222 -17.79 8.40 1.52
N ARG A 223 -17.95 7.56 2.55
CA ARG A 223 -19.18 7.34 3.32
C ARG A 223 -18.96 7.80 4.75
N ARG A 224 -20.02 8.31 5.39
CA ARG A 224 -19.99 8.66 6.81
C ARG A 224 -19.85 7.43 7.69
N HIS A 225 -20.53 6.37 7.34
CA HIS A 225 -20.42 5.06 7.96
C HIS A 225 -19.69 4.13 7.00
N LEU A 226 -18.74 3.36 7.50
CA LEU A 226 -17.84 2.52 6.70
C LEU A 226 -18.58 1.38 5.96
N LEU A 227 -19.81 1.08 6.34
CA LEU A 227 -20.65 0.04 5.76
C LEU A 227 -21.81 0.62 4.92
N ALA A 228 -22.21 -0.09 3.88
CA ALA A 228 -23.25 0.35 2.95
C ALA A 228 -24.64 0.39 3.61
N ARG A 229 -25.42 1.45 3.34
CA ARG A 229 -26.77 1.67 3.89
C ARG A 229 -27.79 0.61 3.47
N GLU A 230 -27.71 0.15 2.24
CA GLU A 230 -28.60 -0.87 1.67
C GLU A 230 -28.55 -2.21 2.42
N MET A 231 -27.44 -2.50 3.07
CA MET A 231 -27.28 -3.70 3.89
C MET A 231 -27.93 -3.54 5.27
N VAL A 232 -27.88 -2.33 5.82
CA VAL A 232 -28.59 -1.98 7.05
C VAL A 232 -30.10 -2.11 6.86
N GLU A 233 -30.61 -1.81 5.67
CA GLU A 233 -32.06 -1.91 5.35
C GLU A 233 -32.46 -3.35 5.00
N ASN A 234 -31.66 -4.11 4.27
CA ASN A 234 -31.95 -5.52 3.91
C ASN A 234 -31.84 -6.46 5.11
N GLU A 235 -30.90 -6.25 6.03
CA GLU A 235 -30.81 -7.05 7.25
C GLU A 235 -31.93 -6.74 8.25
N ARG A 236 -32.52 -5.52 8.22
CA ARG A 236 -33.74 -5.20 8.97
C ARG A 236 -34.96 -6.05 8.56
N SER A 237 -34.96 -6.55 7.32
CA SER A 237 -36.06 -7.33 6.80
C SER A 237 -35.95 -8.84 7.06
N THR A 238 -34.73 -9.35 7.35
CA THR A 238 -34.48 -10.81 7.46
C THR A 238 -33.91 -11.27 8.80
N ALA A 239 -33.45 -10.38 9.68
CA ALA A 239 -32.84 -10.76 10.96
C ALA A 239 -33.89 -10.82 12.08
N ILE A 240 -33.73 -11.81 12.97
CA ILE A 240 -34.54 -11.98 14.19
C ILE A 240 -34.37 -10.77 15.15
N ASN A 241 -33.20 -10.07 15.08
CA ASN A 241 -32.92 -8.81 15.77
C ASN A 241 -32.20 -7.84 14.83
N PRO A 242 -32.92 -7.07 14.01
CA PRO A 242 -32.32 -6.11 13.08
C PRO A 242 -31.46 -5.01 13.74
N GLY A 243 -31.72 -4.72 15.02
CA GLY A 243 -31.00 -3.68 15.79
C GLY A 243 -29.55 -4.03 16.07
N GLU A 244 -29.24 -5.26 16.48
CA GLU A 244 -27.89 -5.66 16.90
C GLU A 244 -26.88 -5.64 15.73
N ALA A 245 -27.25 -6.11 14.56
CA ALA A 245 -26.38 -6.09 13.39
C ALA A 245 -26.07 -4.67 12.89
N VAL A 246 -27.04 -3.77 13.02
CA VAL A 246 -26.88 -2.34 12.69
C VAL A 246 -25.99 -1.64 13.72
N GLU A 247 -26.18 -1.91 15.00
CA GLU A 247 -25.38 -1.35 16.09
C GLU A 247 -23.92 -1.82 16.00
N GLU A 248 -23.68 -3.08 15.69
CA GLU A 248 -22.33 -3.61 15.52
C GLU A 248 -21.59 -2.93 14.35
N LYS A 249 -22.28 -2.60 13.28
CA LYS A 249 -21.72 -1.99 12.07
C LYS A 249 -21.53 -0.48 12.18
N VAL A 250 -22.40 0.24 12.90
CA VAL A 250 -22.20 1.65 13.26
C VAL A 250 -21.02 1.77 14.22
N SER A 251 -20.91 0.85 15.15
CA SER A 251 -19.90 0.77 16.18
C SER A 251 -18.44 0.72 15.66
N LEU A 252 -18.17 0.24 14.44
CA LEU A 252 -16.82 0.27 13.86
C LEU A 252 -16.34 1.70 13.60
N SER A 253 -17.23 2.55 13.08
CA SER A 253 -16.89 3.95 12.85
C SER A 253 -16.67 4.71 14.16
N ASP A 254 -17.48 4.41 15.20
CA ASP A 254 -17.42 5.07 16.52
C ASP A 254 -16.11 4.79 17.27
N ARG A 255 -15.36 3.75 16.87
CA ARG A 255 -14.03 3.45 17.41
C ARG A 255 -12.93 4.40 16.95
N PHE A 256 -13.21 5.21 15.94
CA PHE A 256 -12.35 6.33 15.61
C PHE A 256 -12.72 7.49 16.52
N GLY A 257 -11.84 7.86 17.44
CA GLY A 257 -12.11 8.95 18.38
C GLY A 257 -12.13 10.34 17.75
N LEU A 258 -11.57 10.50 16.55
CA LEU A 258 -11.58 11.77 15.80
C LEU A 258 -12.30 11.59 14.47
N TRP A 259 -13.41 12.32 14.30
CA TRP A 259 -14.23 12.32 13.09
C TRP A 259 -14.13 13.65 12.37
N LEU A 260 -13.64 13.62 11.13
CA LEU A 260 -13.47 14.80 10.30
C LEU A 260 -14.36 14.71 9.06
N GLY A 261 -15.39 15.54 8.98
CA GLY A 261 -16.37 15.56 7.89
C GLY A 261 -15.98 16.53 6.78
N PHE A 262 -15.91 16.03 5.55
CA PHE A 262 -15.61 16.82 4.35
C PHE A 262 -16.87 16.95 3.50
N HIS A 263 -17.42 18.16 3.44
CA HIS A 263 -18.61 18.47 2.63
C HIS A 263 -18.23 18.83 1.20
N LYS A 264 -19.22 18.84 0.32
CA LYS A 264 -19.05 19.38 -1.04
C LYS A 264 -18.71 20.85 -0.92
N CYS A 265 -17.73 21.33 -1.66
CA CYS A 265 -17.40 22.74 -1.66
C CYS A 265 -18.47 23.58 -2.38
N SER A 266 -18.66 24.79 -1.90
CA SER A 266 -19.41 25.85 -2.57
C SER A 266 -18.71 26.31 -3.86
N GLN A 267 -19.36 27.18 -4.61
CA GLN A 267 -18.74 27.81 -5.78
C GLN A 267 -17.55 28.69 -5.38
N ASP A 268 -17.71 29.44 -4.31
CA ASP A 268 -16.68 30.39 -3.83
C ASP A 268 -15.45 29.63 -3.33
N GLU A 269 -15.64 28.58 -2.53
CA GLU A 269 -14.53 27.72 -2.08
C GLU A 269 -13.80 27.05 -3.26
N TYR A 270 -14.53 26.63 -4.31
CA TYR A 270 -13.93 26.09 -5.52
C TYR A 270 -13.06 27.12 -6.23
N LEU A 271 -13.58 28.36 -6.40
CA LEU A 271 -12.84 29.44 -7.01
C LEU A 271 -11.63 29.87 -6.19
N ASP A 272 -11.74 29.84 -4.86
CA ASP A 272 -10.62 30.12 -3.96
C ASP A 272 -9.51 29.04 -4.08
N MET A 273 -9.87 27.77 -4.24
CA MET A 273 -8.91 26.71 -4.54
C MET A 273 -8.17 26.99 -5.86
N VAL A 274 -8.90 27.37 -6.91
CA VAL A 274 -8.32 27.70 -8.22
C VAL A 274 -7.39 28.90 -8.12
N ARG A 275 -7.84 30.00 -7.47
CA ARG A 275 -7.02 31.20 -7.25
C ARG A 275 -5.76 30.88 -6.44
N GLY A 276 -5.88 30.05 -5.39
CA GLY A 276 -4.78 29.61 -4.56
C GLY A 276 -3.73 28.84 -5.37
N TYR A 277 -4.15 27.90 -6.21
CA TYR A 277 -3.25 27.17 -7.09
C TYR A 277 -2.58 28.09 -8.12
N CYS A 278 -3.36 28.96 -8.79
CA CYS A 278 -2.82 29.90 -9.76
C CYS A 278 -1.78 30.83 -9.14
N SER A 279 -2.06 31.38 -7.97
CA SER A 279 -1.12 32.23 -7.21
C SER A 279 0.16 31.48 -6.84
N HIS A 280 0.03 30.24 -6.32
CA HIS A 280 1.17 29.42 -5.92
C HIS A 280 2.11 29.08 -7.08
N PHE A 281 1.55 28.80 -8.26
CA PHE A 281 2.34 28.44 -9.45
C PHE A 281 2.66 29.61 -10.37
N GLY A 282 2.30 30.84 -9.97
CA GLY A 282 2.56 32.05 -10.77
C GLY A 282 1.80 32.10 -12.09
N ILE A 283 0.65 31.45 -12.17
CA ILE A 283 -0.24 31.49 -13.34
C ILE A 283 -0.98 32.82 -13.32
N LYS A 284 -0.80 33.62 -14.35
CA LYS A 284 -1.40 34.95 -14.47
C LYS A 284 -2.46 34.93 -15.56
N LEU A 285 -3.72 35.06 -15.17
CA LEU A 285 -4.87 35.23 -16.04
C LEU A 285 -5.75 36.34 -15.46
N ASP A 286 -6.50 37.05 -16.31
CA ASP A 286 -7.49 37.99 -15.80
C ASP A 286 -8.49 37.33 -14.86
N ALA A 287 -8.92 38.06 -13.83
CA ALA A 287 -9.74 37.48 -12.75
C ALA A 287 -11.11 36.99 -13.23
N ASP A 288 -11.75 37.77 -14.15
CA ASP A 288 -13.07 37.44 -14.70
C ASP A 288 -12.97 36.27 -15.68
N GLU A 289 -11.90 36.25 -16.47
CA GLU A 289 -11.60 35.14 -17.38
C GLU A 289 -11.29 33.83 -16.63
N LEU A 290 -10.46 33.92 -15.60
CA LEU A 290 -10.15 32.77 -14.72
C LEU A 290 -11.42 32.18 -14.08
N GLN A 291 -12.28 33.06 -13.56
CA GLN A 291 -13.54 32.65 -12.96
C GLN A 291 -14.48 32.00 -13.97
N ARG A 292 -14.66 32.60 -15.14
CA ARG A 292 -15.50 32.07 -16.22
C ARG A 292 -15.03 30.68 -16.64
N GLU A 293 -13.74 30.53 -16.96
CA GLU A 293 -13.17 29.25 -17.42
C GLU A 293 -13.23 28.17 -16.34
N ALA A 294 -12.93 28.52 -15.08
CA ALA A 294 -13.01 27.59 -13.97
C ALA A 294 -14.43 27.07 -13.75
N LEU A 295 -15.45 27.95 -13.86
CA LEU A 295 -16.84 27.55 -13.72
C LEU A 295 -17.32 26.68 -14.88
N GLU A 296 -16.95 27.00 -16.09
CA GLU A 296 -17.23 26.21 -17.29
C GLU A 296 -16.62 24.80 -17.14
N TRP A 297 -15.35 24.73 -16.72
CA TRP A 297 -14.68 23.47 -16.45
C TRP A 297 -15.41 22.62 -15.40
N SER A 298 -15.80 23.23 -14.28
CA SER A 298 -16.53 22.53 -13.23
C SER A 298 -17.90 22.01 -13.68
N THR A 299 -18.58 22.75 -14.55
CA THR A 299 -19.88 22.38 -15.11
C THR A 299 -19.75 21.17 -16.03
N THR A 300 -18.76 21.15 -16.90
CA THR A 300 -18.51 20.00 -17.79
C THR A 300 -18.10 18.73 -17.03
N ARG A 301 -17.53 18.85 -15.85
CA ARG A 301 -17.16 17.73 -14.95
C ARG A 301 -18.28 17.31 -13.99
N GLY A 302 -19.38 18.06 -13.95
CA GLY A 302 -20.55 17.79 -13.11
C GLY A 302 -20.28 17.91 -11.61
N SER A 303 -19.17 18.50 -11.19
CA SER A 303 -18.83 18.65 -9.77
C SER A 303 -17.83 19.76 -9.51
N ARG A 304 -17.89 20.30 -8.29
CA ARG A 304 -16.86 21.20 -7.71
C ARG A 304 -16.13 20.47 -6.62
N SER A 305 -14.81 20.45 -6.67
CA SER A 305 -13.96 19.81 -5.66
C SER A 305 -12.50 20.24 -5.85
N GLY A 306 -11.64 20.03 -4.86
CA GLY A 306 -10.22 20.29 -4.98
C GLY A 306 -9.55 19.49 -6.10
N ARG A 307 -10.04 18.28 -6.41
CA ARG A 307 -9.58 17.49 -7.56
C ARG A 307 -9.89 18.19 -8.89
N VAL A 308 -11.10 18.71 -9.02
CA VAL A 308 -11.53 19.42 -10.26
C VAL A 308 -10.80 20.75 -10.40
N ALA A 309 -10.60 21.48 -9.29
CA ALA A 309 -9.79 22.70 -9.27
C ALA A 309 -8.34 22.42 -9.69
N TRP A 310 -7.75 21.36 -9.18
CA TRP A 310 -6.40 20.94 -9.57
C TRP A 310 -6.30 20.54 -11.05
N GLN A 311 -7.26 19.77 -11.56
CA GLN A 311 -7.29 19.38 -12.98
C GLN A 311 -7.42 20.59 -13.90
N PHE A 312 -8.25 21.58 -13.52
CA PHE A 312 -8.35 22.84 -14.24
C PHE A 312 -7.02 23.61 -14.23
N THR A 313 -6.37 23.70 -13.07
CA THR A 313 -5.07 24.38 -12.94
C THR A 313 -3.99 23.69 -13.78
N GLN A 314 -3.99 22.36 -13.88
CA GLN A 314 -3.06 21.62 -14.73
C GLN A 314 -3.29 21.93 -16.22
N GLU A 315 -4.54 21.96 -16.67
CA GLU A 315 -4.90 22.29 -18.03
C GLU A 315 -4.49 23.73 -18.38
N LEU A 316 -4.83 24.68 -17.49
CA LEU A 316 -4.49 26.10 -17.67
C LEU A 316 -2.98 26.30 -17.72
N ALA A 317 -2.23 25.68 -16.80
CA ALA A 317 -0.77 25.75 -16.78
C ALA A 317 -0.16 25.19 -18.07
N GLY A 318 -0.68 24.06 -18.56
CA GLY A 318 -0.24 23.46 -19.82
C GLY A 318 -0.44 24.39 -21.02
N ARG A 319 -1.61 25.03 -21.13
CA ARG A 319 -1.92 26.02 -22.19
C ARG A 319 -1.01 27.23 -22.11
N MET A 320 -0.66 27.67 -20.91
CA MET A 320 0.18 28.84 -20.68
C MET A 320 1.68 28.54 -20.66
N GLY A 321 2.10 27.28 -20.83
CA GLY A 321 3.50 26.90 -20.79
C GLY A 321 4.14 26.99 -19.40
N VAL A 322 3.33 27.03 -18.32
CA VAL A 322 3.81 27.11 -16.93
C VAL A 322 4.10 25.70 -16.40
N ARG A 323 5.32 25.50 -15.87
CA ARG A 323 5.68 24.22 -15.22
C ARG A 323 5.19 24.20 -13.79
N LEU A 324 4.40 23.19 -13.45
CA LEU A 324 3.96 22.93 -12.07
C LEU A 324 5.08 22.15 -11.33
N ALA A 325 6.15 22.84 -10.97
CA ALA A 325 7.26 22.27 -10.21
C ALA A 325 6.86 22.18 -8.72
N GLY A 326 6.94 20.98 -8.11
CA GLY A 326 6.68 20.82 -6.68
C GLY A 326 5.78 19.65 -6.27
N LYS A 327 5.43 18.74 -7.17
CA LYS A 327 4.80 17.48 -6.79
C LYS A 327 5.79 16.37 -6.52
#